data_19cc3d0043aec9c28844dd50ad1381cd
#
_entry.id   19cc3d0043aec9c28844dd50ad1381cd
#
_cell.length_a   1.000
_cell.length_b   1.000
_cell.length_c   1.000
_cell.angle_alpha   90.00
_cell.angle_beta   90.00
_cell.angle_gamma   90.00
#
_symmetry.space_group_name_H-M   'P 1'
#
loop_
_entity.id
_entity.type
_entity.pdbx_description
1 polymer ?
#
loop_
_entity_poly.entity_id
_entity_poly.type
_entity_poly.pdbx_seq_one_letter_code
_entity_poly.pdbx_strand_id
1 'polypeptide(L)'
;MNISAKVTDERVLDVRFDEASLIVDLMDGRTISVPLAWYPRLLHATPDQRAHWEKAGAGYGIHWPEIDEDLSTEGLLRGAPAPKAA
;
A
#
# COMPACT_ATOMS: atom_id res chain seq x y z
N MET A 1 -7.00 -9.15 -33.88
CA MET A 1 -6.88 -9.04 -32.47
C MET A 1 -6.02 -7.85 -32.07
N ASN A 2 -6.47 -7.15 -31.16
CA ASN A 2 -5.75 -6.00 -30.70
C ASN A 2 -4.73 -6.38 -29.64
N ILE A 3 -3.50 -6.04 -29.85
CA ILE A 3 -2.50 -6.16 -28.83
C ILE A 3 -2.33 -4.78 -28.21
N SER A 4 -3.06 -4.57 -27.15
CA SER A 4 -2.91 -3.31 -26.45
C SER A 4 -1.56 -3.27 -25.80
N ALA A 5 -0.89 -2.17 -25.93
CA ALA A 5 0.24 -1.90 -25.08
C ALA A 5 -0.24 -1.98 -23.64
N LYS A 6 0.55 -2.57 -22.78
CA LYS A 6 0.26 -2.53 -21.37
C LYS A 6 0.22 -1.07 -20.91
N VAL A 7 -0.86 -0.71 -20.31
CA VAL A 7 -0.96 0.60 -19.66
C VAL A 7 -0.85 0.34 -18.17
N THR A 8 0.29 0.69 -17.61
CA THR A 8 0.47 0.57 -16.17
C THR A 8 -0.14 1.78 -15.48
N ASP A 9 -0.74 1.54 -14.34
CA ASP A 9 -1.25 2.60 -13.49
C ASP A 9 -1.08 2.15 -12.05
N GLU A 10 -0.02 2.64 -11.42
CA GLU A 10 0.37 2.21 -10.08
C GLU A 10 -0.32 3.00 -8.97
N ARG A 11 -1.33 3.77 -9.32
CA ARG A 11 -2.13 4.43 -8.29
C ARG A 11 -2.93 3.40 -7.51
N VAL A 12 -3.18 3.71 -6.26
CA VAL A 12 -3.90 2.83 -5.35
C VAL A 12 -5.38 2.82 -5.71
N LEU A 13 -5.95 1.62 -5.84
CA LEU A 13 -7.39 1.43 -5.94
C LEU A 13 -7.98 1.14 -4.56
N ASP A 14 -7.40 0.20 -3.84
CA ASP A 14 -7.91 -0.22 -2.54
C ASP A 14 -6.78 -0.79 -1.70
N VAL A 15 -7.00 -0.82 -0.39
CA VAL A 15 -6.06 -1.37 0.58
C VAL A 15 -6.81 -2.35 1.46
N ARG A 16 -6.27 -3.54 1.59
CA ARG A 16 -6.86 -4.61 2.40
C ARG A 16 -5.80 -5.25 3.27
N PHE A 17 -6.24 -5.97 4.27
CA PHE A 17 -5.34 -6.69 5.18
C PHE A 17 -5.85 -8.10 5.38
N ASP A 18 -4.94 -9.06 5.51
CA ASP A 18 -5.25 -10.35 6.11
C ASP A 18 -4.37 -10.52 7.36
N GLU A 19 -4.31 -11.74 7.89
CA GLU A 19 -3.61 -11.97 9.16
C GLU A 19 -2.14 -11.56 9.12
N ALA A 20 -1.50 -11.71 7.98
CA ALA A 20 -0.06 -11.54 7.87
C ALA A 20 0.37 -10.55 6.80
N SER A 21 -0.56 -10.03 6.02
CA SER A 21 -0.21 -9.27 4.82
C SER A 21 -0.95 -7.95 4.72
N LEU A 22 -0.25 -6.97 4.19
CA LEU A 22 -0.83 -5.76 3.61
C LEU A 22 -1.06 -6.05 2.13
N ILE A 23 -2.28 -5.80 1.64
CA ILE A 23 -2.67 -6.08 0.27
C ILE A 23 -3.12 -4.79 -0.36
N VAL A 24 -2.50 -4.41 -1.46
CA VAL A 24 -2.81 -3.16 -2.18
C VAL A 24 -3.21 -3.50 -3.60
N ASP A 25 -4.43 -3.12 -3.96
CA ASP A 25 -4.91 -3.25 -5.32
C ASP A 25 -4.58 -1.97 -6.07
N LEU A 26 -4.04 -2.11 -7.27
CA LEU A 26 -3.67 -0.99 -8.12
C LEU A 26 -4.74 -0.74 -9.18
N MET A 27 -4.75 0.47 -9.71
CA MET A 27 -5.71 0.88 -10.72
C MET A 27 -5.59 0.06 -12.02
N ASP A 28 -4.41 -0.48 -12.31
CA ASP A 28 -4.20 -1.27 -13.52
C ASP A 28 -4.57 -2.75 -13.37
N GLY A 29 -5.09 -3.14 -12.22
CA GLY A 29 -5.55 -4.51 -11.99
C GLY A 29 -4.55 -5.41 -11.28
N ARG A 30 -3.34 -4.93 -11.05
CA ARG A 30 -2.37 -5.71 -10.27
C ARG A 30 -2.68 -5.61 -8.78
N THR A 31 -2.27 -6.61 -8.05
CA THR A 31 -2.38 -6.63 -6.58
C THR A 31 -1.01 -6.90 -6.00
N ILE A 32 -0.63 -6.09 -5.03
CA ILE A 32 0.62 -6.25 -4.30
C ILE A 32 0.30 -6.80 -2.92
N SER A 33 0.98 -7.86 -2.53
CA SER A 33 0.85 -8.40 -1.18
C SER A 33 2.22 -8.41 -0.54
N VAL A 34 2.34 -7.78 0.61
CA VAL A 34 3.61 -7.68 1.34
C VAL A 34 3.41 -8.07 2.79
N PRO A 35 4.44 -8.63 3.44
CA PRO A 35 4.33 -9.02 4.85
C PRO A 35 4.11 -7.81 5.75
N LEU A 36 3.14 -7.90 6.64
CA LEU A 36 2.91 -6.88 7.66
C LEU A 36 4.15 -6.69 8.55
N ALA A 37 4.91 -7.75 8.74
CA ALA A 37 6.11 -7.68 9.56
C ALA A 37 7.13 -6.67 9.05
N TRP A 38 7.06 -6.30 7.77
CA TRP A 38 7.93 -5.27 7.21
C TRP A 38 7.56 -3.87 7.70
N TYR A 39 6.35 -3.69 8.23
CA TYR A 39 5.81 -2.38 8.62
C TYR A 39 5.30 -2.44 10.05
N PRO A 40 6.20 -2.27 11.04
CA PRO A 40 5.84 -2.44 12.45
C PRO A 40 4.66 -1.59 12.91
N ARG A 41 4.54 -0.37 12.42
CA ARG A 41 3.40 0.48 12.79
C ARG A 41 2.07 -0.12 12.37
N LEU A 42 2.02 -0.72 11.17
CA LEU A 42 0.82 -1.39 10.69
C LEU A 42 0.62 -2.72 11.41
N LEU A 43 1.70 -3.44 11.67
CA LEU A 43 1.62 -4.72 12.36
C LEU A 43 0.97 -4.58 13.74
N HIS A 44 1.32 -3.51 14.46
CA HIS A 44 0.83 -3.26 15.81
C HIS A 44 -0.43 -2.40 15.85
N ALA A 45 -0.93 -1.99 14.70
CA ALA A 45 -2.14 -1.17 14.63
C ALA A 45 -3.39 -1.99 14.89
N THR A 46 -4.43 -1.33 15.37
CA THR A 46 -5.75 -1.96 15.50
C THR A 46 -6.41 -2.10 14.14
N PRO A 47 -7.41 -2.98 14.00
CA PRO A 47 -8.17 -3.07 12.74
C PRO A 47 -8.77 -1.73 12.32
N ASP A 48 -9.26 -0.94 13.27
CA ASP A 48 -9.81 0.38 12.96
C ASP A 48 -8.75 1.32 12.41
N GLN A 49 -7.57 1.32 13.02
CA GLN A 49 -6.48 2.16 12.54
C GLN A 49 -6.04 1.76 11.14
N ARG A 50 -5.97 0.46 10.86
CA ARG A 50 -5.63 -0.05 9.53
C ARG A 50 -6.66 0.35 8.48
N ALA A 51 -7.92 0.43 8.88
CA ALA A 51 -9.01 0.79 7.98
C ALA A 51 -9.03 2.30 7.66
N HIS A 52 -8.42 3.12 8.48
CA HIS A 52 -8.39 4.57 8.30
C HIS A 52 -7.17 4.99 7.49
N TRP A 53 -7.14 4.59 6.25
CA TRP A 53 -6.11 5.00 5.31
C TRP A 53 -6.69 5.98 4.30
N GLU A 54 -5.82 6.78 3.74
CA GLU A 54 -6.21 7.72 2.69
C GLU A 54 -5.16 7.74 1.60
N LYS A 55 -5.60 8.09 0.40
CA LYS A 55 -4.68 8.23 -0.72
C LYS A 55 -3.86 9.50 -0.55
N ALA A 56 -2.61 9.43 -0.93
CA ALA A 56 -1.69 10.55 -0.85
C ALA A 56 -0.85 10.60 -2.14
N GLY A 57 -0.15 11.71 -2.37
CA GLY A 57 0.77 11.79 -3.48
C GLY A 57 0.12 11.51 -4.83
N ALA A 58 -1.02 12.14 -5.12
CA ALA A 58 -1.76 11.96 -6.38
C ALA A 58 -2.19 10.50 -6.61
N GLY A 59 -2.38 9.75 -5.54
CA GLY A 59 -2.82 8.35 -5.61
C GLY A 59 -1.68 7.34 -5.57
N TYR A 60 -0.44 7.77 -5.61
CA TYR A 60 0.71 6.85 -5.56
C TYR A 60 1.18 6.52 -4.16
N GLY A 61 0.56 7.13 -3.16
CA GLY A 61 0.88 6.92 -1.77
C GLY A 61 -0.33 6.51 -0.97
N ILE A 62 -0.06 5.94 0.21
CA ILE A 62 -1.06 5.57 1.20
C ILE A 62 -0.62 6.17 2.52
N HIS A 63 -1.53 6.89 3.16
CA HIS A 63 -1.26 7.53 4.45
C HIS A 63 -2.22 7.01 5.50
N TRP A 64 -1.68 6.66 6.66
CA TRP A 64 -2.46 6.28 7.85
C TRP A 64 -2.25 7.35 8.91
N PRO A 65 -3.17 8.32 9.03
CA PRO A 65 -2.95 9.47 9.92
C PRO A 65 -2.87 9.12 11.40
N GLU A 66 -3.58 8.08 11.82
CA GLU A 66 -3.61 7.74 13.24
C GLU A 66 -2.32 7.11 13.74
N ILE A 67 -1.53 6.53 12.87
CA ILE A 67 -0.28 5.87 13.24
C ILE A 67 0.92 6.48 12.52
N ASP A 68 0.70 7.58 11.82
CA ASP A 68 1.76 8.32 11.12
C ASP A 68 2.58 7.42 10.20
N GLU A 69 1.90 6.59 9.41
CA GLU A 69 2.56 5.72 8.44
C GLU A 69 2.28 6.21 7.03
N ASP A 70 3.32 6.20 6.21
CA ASP A 70 3.24 6.58 4.79
C ASP A 70 3.97 5.56 3.96
N LEU A 71 3.29 5.03 2.96
CA LEU A 71 3.90 4.08 2.02
C LEU A 71 3.62 4.53 0.60
N SER A 72 4.52 4.21 -0.31
CA SER A 72 4.32 4.46 -1.73
C SER A 72 4.18 3.15 -2.49
N THR A 73 3.42 3.17 -3.57
CA THR A 73 3.29 1.98 -4.42
C THR A 73 4.65 1.61 -5.02
N GLU A 74 5.45 2.60 -5.39
CA GLU A 74 6.81 2.32 -5.88
C GLU A 74 7.64 1.59 -4.82
N GLY A 75 7.59 2.05 -3.59
CA GLY A 75 8.32 1.42 -2.51
C GLY A 75 7.86 -0.01 -2.26
N LEU A 76 6.53 -0.23 -2.28
CA LEU A 76 5.97 -1.56 -2.11
C LEU A 76 6.41 -2.51 -3.22
N LEU A 77 6.34 -2.05 -4.46
CA LEU A 77 6.75 -2.87 -5.61
C LEU A 77 8.23 -3.21 -5.58
N ARG A 78 9.03 -2.30 -5.09
CA ARG A 78 10.48 -2.48 -5.01
C ARG A 78 10.93 -3.25 -3.77
N GLY A 79 10.03 -3.43 -2.80
CA GLY A 79 10.37 -4.07 -1.54
C GLY A 79 11.17 -3.17 -0.60
N ALA A 80 10.98 -1.86 -0.68
CA ALA A 80 11.67 -0.93 0.19
C ALA A 80 11.22 -1.12 1.64
N PRO A 81 12.13 -0.98 2.61
CA PRO A 81 11.74 -1.08 4.02
C PRO A 81 10.85 0.08 4.44
N ALA A 82 10.18 -0.10 5.57
CA ALA A 82 9.37 0.95 6.14
C ALA A 82 10.22 2.20 6.40
N PRO A 83 9.64 3.40 6.23
CA PRO A 83 10.35 4.62 6.58
C PRO A 83 10.72 4.60 8.06
N LYS A 84 11.91 5.08 8.37
CA LYS A 84 12.33 5.18 9.75
C LYS A 84 11.53 6.28 10.45
N ALA A 85 11.15 6.01 11.67
CA ALA A 85 10.59 7.06 12.51
C ALA A 85 11.66 8.14 12.71
N ALA A 86 11.25 9.37 12.57
CA ALA A 86 12.14 10.49 12.80
C ALA A 86 12.50 10.58 14.27
#